data_a5cfc127b2da5a547eb6b8d99a0cdd63
#
_entry.id   a5cfc127b2da5a547eb6b8d99a0cdd63
#
_cell.length_a   1.000
_cell.length_b   1.000
_cell.length_c   1.000
_cell.angle_alpha   90.00
_cell.angle_beta   90.00
_cell.angle_gamma   90.00
#
_symmetry.space_group_name_H-M   'P 1'
#
loop_
_entity.id
_entity.type
_entity.pdbx_description
1 polymer ?
#
loop_
_entity_poly.entity_id
_entity_poly.type
_entity_poly.pdbx_seq_one_letter_code
_entity_poly.pdbx_strand_id
1 'polypeptide(L)'
;MATGPLAPLAWLAGCWQGNVNEREFRETWLPLRGGMLIGAGHQVLRGVMQDYEFLRIDARPDGIHFTQFSGDRKESSFKLSATTADGNDTIFTFANTTAAFPARLVYRHGAEGWLYETIEGPLNGSDKKVIYPLRRVDCETGELVTK
;
A
#
# COMPACT_ATOMS: atom_id res chain seq x y z
N MET A 1 -5.25 6.68 -20.67
CA MET A 1 -6.07 7.04 -19.50
C MET A 1 -6.62 5.79 -18.85
N ALA A 2 -6.50 5.69 -17.51
CA ALA A 2 -6.98 4.51 -16.80
C ALA A 2 -8.51 4.47 -16.80
N THR A 3 -9.07 3.26 -16.95
CA THR A 3 -10.50 3.03 -16.94
C THR A 3 -10.83 1.85 -16.03
N GLY A 4 -12.12 1.67 -15.74
CA GLY A 4 -12.59 0.56 -14.91
C GLY A 4 -12.60 0.86 -13.42
N PRO A 5 -12.98 -0.13 -12.61
CA PRO A 5 -13.18 0.09 -11.18
C PRO A 5 -11.91 0.45 -10.40
N LEU A 6 -10.73 0.10 -10.92
CA LEU A 6 -9.46 0.43 -10.27
C LEU A 6 -8.86 1.76 -10.77
N ALA A 7 -9.51 2.46 -11.70
CA ALA A 7 -8.99 3.73 -12.19
C ALA A 7 -8.62 4.72 -11.07
N PRO A 8 -9.40 4.84 -9.98
CA PRO A 8 -9.03 5.74 -8.87
C PRO A 8 -7.76 5.35 -8.13
N LEU A 9 -7.25 4.16 -8.33
CA LEU A 9 -6.02 3.68 -7.70
C LEU A 9 -4.84 3.61 -8.66
N ALA A 10 -5.02 4.01 -9.93
CA ALA A 10 -3.97 3.93 -10.95
C ALA A 10 -2.73 4.76 -10.59
N TRP A 11 -2.86 5.76 -9.72
CA TRP A 11 -1.76 6.60 -9.25
C TRP A 11 -0.70 5.82 -8.48
N LEU A 12 -1.04 4.63 -7.98
CA LEU A 12 -0.08 3.78 -7.26
C LEU A 12 1.08 3.31 -8.13
N ALA A 13 0.89 3.21 -9.45
CA ALA A 13 1.94 2.72 -10.34
C ALA A 13 3.22 3.54 -10.18
N GLY A 14 4.35 2.83 -10.03
CA GLY A 14 5.64 3.44 -9.82
C GLY A 14 6.31 2.94 -8.56
N CYS A 15 7.34 3.66 -8.12
CA CYS A 15 8.13 3.28 -6.97
C CYS A 15 7.99 4.31 -5.85
N TRP A 16 7.87 3.79 -4.64
CA TRP A 16 7.66 4.57 -3.43
C TRP A 16 8.69 4.14 -2.39
N GLN A 17 9.24 5.10 -1.65
CA GLN A 17 10.26 4.79 -0.66
C GLN A 17 10.08 5.65 0.59
N GLY A 18 10.27 5.02 1.74
CA GLY A 18 10.31 5.69 3.03
C GLY A 18 11.41 5.11 3.89
N ASN A 19 11.85 5.87 4.87
CA ASN A 19 12.88 5.45 5.81
C ASN A 19 12.36 5.71 7.23
N VAL A 20 12.41 4.68 8.06
CA VAL A 20 12.02 4.78 9.47
C VAL A 20 13.04 4.00 10.29
N ASN A 21 13.72 4.67 11.22
CA ASN A 21 14.68 4.02 12.12
C ASN A 21 15.72 3.16 11.38
N GLU A 22 16.38 3.73 10.39
CA GLU A 22 17.40 3.07 9.56
C GLU A 22 16.85 1.96 8.66
N ARG A 23 15.55 1.70 8.69
CA ARG A 23 14.91 0.77 7.76
C ARG A 23 14.44 1.53 6.54
N GLU A 24 14.74 0.99 5.38
CA GLU A 24 14.25 1.47 4.11
C GLU A 24 13.05 0.61 3.71
N PHE A 25 11.92 1.25 3.47
CA PHE A 25 10.71 0.60 2.97
C PHE A 25 10.53 0.99 1.53
N ARG A 26 10.44 0.03 0.64
CA ARG A 26 10.20 0.29 -0.77
C ARG A 26 8.99 -0.50 -1.24
N GLU A 27 8.13 0.17 -1.99
CA GLU A 27 6.96 -0.45 -2.59
C GLU A 27 6.92 -0.09 -4.06
N THR A 28 6.83 -1.09 -4.92
CA THR A 28 6.85 -0.93 -6.36
C THR A 28 5.58 -1.51 -6.95
N TRP A 29 4.90 -0.72 -7.77
CA TRP A 29 3.66 -1.12 -8.41
C TRP A 29 3.79 -1.05 -9.92
N LEU A 30 3.37 -2.10 -10.60
CA LEU A 30 3.28 -2.12 -12.06
C LEU A 30 2.07 -1.30 -12.50
N PRO A 31 2.07 -0.79 -13.75
CA PRO A 31 0.91 -0.07 -14.27
C PRO A 31 -0.35 -0.92 -14.26
N LEU A 32 -1.49 -0.27 -14.05
CA LEU A 32 -2.80 -0.93 -14.09
C LEU A 32 -3.03 -1.59 -15.44
N ARG A 33 -3.28 -2.89 -15.44
CA ARG A 33 -3.53 -3.66 -16.65
C ARG A 33 -4.52 -4.78 -16.36
N GLY A 34 -5.47 -4.96 -17.28
CA GLY A 34 -6.43 -6.05 -17.18
C GLY A 34 -7.27 -6.01 -15.91
N GLY A 35 -7.51 -4.81 -15.37
CA GLY A 35 -8.29 -4.67 -14.13
C GLY A 35 -7.54 -5.08 -12.87
N MET A 36 -6.21 -5.11 -12.90
CA MET A 36 -5.40 -5.55 -11.77
C MET A 36 -4.18 -4.67 -11.59
N LEU A 37 -3.86 -4.37 -10.32
CA LEU A 37 -2.60 -3.76 -9.91
C LEU A 37 -1.78 -4.81 -9.21
N ILE A 38 -0.52 -4.96 -9.62
CA ILE A 38 0.42 -5.91 -9.03
C ILE A 38 1.62 -5.14 -8.51
N GLY A 39 2.04 -5.47 -7.30
CA GLY A 39 3.15 -4.79 -6.68
C GLY A 39 4.00 -5.70 -5.81
N ALA A 40 5.07 -5.14 -5.29
CA ALA A 40 5.96 -5.80 -4.35
C ALA A 40 6.50 -4.78 -3.36
N GLY A 41 6.68 -5.21 -2.13
CA GLY A 41 7.27 -4.40 -1.10
C GLY A 41 8.44 -5.11 -0.45
N HIS A 42 9.43 -4.36 0.02
CA HIS A 42 10.48 -4.95 0.84
C HIS A 42 11.07 -3.95 1.81
N GLN A 43 11.64 -4.49 2.87
CA GLN A 43 12.30 -3.74 3.92
C GLN A 43 13.78 -4.10 3.94
N VAL A 44 14.61 -3.07 4.01
CA VAL A 44 16.06 -3.22 4.01
C VAL A 44 16.60 -2.49 5.25
N LEU A 45 17.46 -3.15 6.01
CA LEU A 45 18.13 -2.57 7.16
C LEU A 45 19.64 -2.64 6.90
N ARG A 46 20.26 -1.47 6.80
CA ARG A 46 21.70 -1.37 6.56
C ARG A 46 22.18 -2.21 5.38
N GLY A 47 21.42 -2.15 4.27
CA GLY A 47 21.76 -2.85 3.04
C GLY A 47 21.39 -4.33 3.00
N VAL A 48 20.73 -4.86 4.04
CA VAL A 48 20.34 -6.27 4.11
C VAL A 48 18.83 -6.39 4.15
N MET A 49 18.29 -7.20 3.24
CA MET A 49 16.85 -7.42 3.14
C MET A 49 16.35 -8.13 4.40
N GLN A 50 15.31 -7.55 5.02
CA GLN A 50 14.71 -8.08 6.24
C GLN A 50 13.39 -8.78 5.97
N ASP A 51 12.60 -8.24 5.04
CA ASP A 51 11.27 -8.76 4.76
C ASP A 51 10.82 -8.33 3.37
N TYR A 52 9.91 -9.09 2.79
CA TYR A 52 9.32 -8.77 1.50
C TYR A 52 7.90 -9.29 1.41
N GLU A 53 7.14 -8.75 0.46
CA GLU A 53 5.78 -9.18 0.20
C GLU A 53 5.41 -8.93 -1.24
N PHE A 54 4.43 -9.68 -1.73
CA PHE A 54 3.81 -9.43 -3.02
C PHE A 54 2.41 -8.93 -2.79
N LEU A 55 1.96 -8.02 -3.65
CA LEU A 55 0.72 -7.27 -3.47
C LEU A 55 -0.13 -7.36 -4.73
N ARG A 56 -1.43 -7.43 -4.54
CA ARG A 56 -2.38 -7.44 -5.66
C ARG A 56 -3.64 -6.68 -5.27
N ILE A 57 -4.09 -5.78 -6.13
CA ILE A 57 -5.38 -5.14 -5.99
C ILE A 57 -6.20 -5.51 -7.22
N ASP A 58 -7.38 -6.10 -7.02
CA ASP A 58 -8.24 -6.51 -8.11
C ASP A 58 -9.71 -6.33 -7.76
N ALA A 59 -10.53 -6.15 -8.80
CA ALA A 59 -11.97 -6.05 -8.65
C ALA A 59 -12.59 -7.43 -8.76
N ARG A 60 -13.44 -7.78 -7.80
CA ARG A 60 -14.18 -9.03 -7.74
C ARG A 60 -15.69 -8.74 -7.68
N PRO A 61 -16.55 -9.73 -7.85
CA PRO A 61 -18.00 -9.48 -7.80
C PRO A 61 -18.49 -8.77 -6.54
N ASP A 62 -17.83 -8.99 -5.40
CA ASP A 62 -18.21 -8.38 -4.14
C ASP A 62 -17.46 -7.10 -3.81
N GLY A 63 -16.55 -6.64 -4.66
CA GLY A 63 -15.82 -5.39 -4.46
C GLY A 63 -14.36 -5.48 -4.80
N ILE A 64 -13.61 -4.46 -4.41
CA ILE A 64 -12.17 -4.36 -4.66
C ILE A 64 -11.43 -4.99 -3.48
N HIS A 65 -10.49 -5.87 -3.78
CA HIS A 65 -9.69 -6.58 -2.79
C HIS A 65 -8.22 -6.23 -2.90
N PHE A 66 -7.59 -6.04 -1.76
CA PHE A 66 -6.15 -5.87 -1.60
C PHE A 66 -5.63 -7.16 -0.97
N THR A 67 -4.79 -7.90 -1.68
CA THR A 67 -4.25 -9.16 -1.18
C THR A 67 -2.75 -9.04 -0.99
N GLN A 68 -2.28 -9.45 0.17
CA GLN A 68 -0.86 -9.50 0.51
C GLN A 68 -0.42 -10.95 0.62
N PHE A 69 0.73 -11.23 0.01
CA PHE A 69 1.42 -12.52 0.16
C PHE A 69 2.74 -12.22 0.84
N SER A 70 2.84 -12.50 2.13
CA SER A 70 4.04 -12.19 2.90
C SER A 70 5.17 -13.17 2.60
N GLY A 71 6.39 -12.85 3.04
CA GLY A 71 7.57 -13.66 2.80
C GLY A 71 7.47 -15.07 3.36
N ASP A 72 6.61 -15.30 4.35
CA ASP A 72 6.36 -16.63 4.91
C ASP A 72 5.21 -17.35 4.17
N ARG A 73 4.77 -16.81 3.05
CA ARG A 73 3.72 -17.36 2.18
C ARG A 73 2.31 -17.30 2.75
N LYS A 74 2.09 -16.51 3.79
CA LYS A 74 0.74 -16.29 4.27
C LYS A 74 0.04 -15.30 3.36
N GLU A 75 -1.22 -15.60 3.06
CA GLU A 75 -2.07 -14.73 2.26
C GLU A 75 -3.04 -14.01 3.19
N SER A 76 -3.17 -12.70 3.02
CA SER A 76 -4.15 -11.88 3.74
C SER A 76 -4.88 -11.02 2.73
N SER A 77 -6.21 -10.98 2.81
CA SER A 77 -7.02 -10.22 1.88
C SER A 77 -7.88 -9.21 2.63
N PHE A 78 -7.94 -7.99 2.10
CA PHE A 78 -8.68 -6.88 2.67
C PHE A 78 -9.59 -6.31 1.60
N LYS A 79 -10.82 -5.97 1.97
CA LYS A 79 -11.80 -5.44 1.01
C LYS A 79 -11.90 -3.93 1.17
N LEU A 80 -11.95 -3.22 0.05
CA LEU A 80 -12.14 -1.76 0.08
C LEU A 80 -13.49 -1.46 0.75
N SER A 81 -13.43 -0.77 1.88
CA SER A 81 -14.60 -0.46 2.69
C SER A 81 -15.01 1.00 2.58
N ALA A 82 -14.08 1.89 2.26
CA ALA A 82 -14.36 3.31 2.15
C ALA A 82 -13.33 4.00 1.27
N THR A 83 -13.81 4.99 0.51
CA THR A 83 -12.96 5.95 -0.19
C THR A 83 -13.44 7.32 0.26
N THR A 84 -12.57 8.07 0.92
CA THR A 84 -12.93 9.36 1.51
C THR A 84 -11.94 10.43 1.07
N ALA A 85 -12.30 11.68 1.30
CA ALA A 85 -11.45 12.82 0.98
C ALA A 85 -11.14 13.60 2.25
N ASP A 86 -9.91 14.15 2.31
CA ASP A 86 -9.50 15.05 3.37
C ASP A 86 -8.69 16.15 2.68
N GLY A 87 -9.34 17.31 2.48
CA GLY A 87 -8.77 18.36 1.64
C GLY A 87 -8.60 17.84 0.21
N ASN A 88 -7.39 17.92 -0.31
CA ASN A 88 -7.06 17.42 -1.65
C ASN A 88 -6.57 15.97 -1.66
N ASP A 89 -6.47 15.37 -0.50
CA ASP A 89 -6.02 13.99 -0.38
C ASP A 89 -7.19 13.03 -0.52
N THR A 90 -6.93 11.86 -1.08
CA THR A 90 -7.90 10.77 -1.17
C THR A 90 -7.41 9.61 -0.31
N ILE A 91 -8.31 9.03 0.47
CA ILE A 91 -8.00 8.00 1.44
C ILE A 91 -8.76 6.73 1.09
N PHE A 92 -8.04 5.64 0.92
CA PHE A 92 -8.61 4.33 0.59
C PHE A 92 -8.41 3.40 1.78
N THR A 93 -9.50 2.91 2.33
CA THR A 93 -9.48 2.02 3.50
C THR A 93 -9.89 0.61 3.09
N PHE A 94 -9.00 -0.35 3.32
CA PHE A 94 -9.25 -1.76 3.06
C PHE A 94 -9.33 -2.49 4.40
N ALA A 95 -10.34 -3.30 4.59
CA ALA A 95 -10.60 -3.92 5.89
C ALA A 95 -10.77 -5.43 5.78
N ASN A 96 -10.32 -6.12 6.82
CA ASN A 96 -10.60 -7.52 7.06
C ASN A 96 -10.91 -7.68 8.56
N THR A 97 -12.19 -7.75 8.89
CA THR A 97 -12.64 -7.77 10.27
C THR A 97 -12.38 -9.09 10.98
N THR A 98 -12.02 -10.13 10.23
CA THR A 98 -11.70 -11.45 10.80
C THR A 98 -10.22 -11.67 10.97
N ALA A 99 -9.39 -10.75 10.47
CA ALA A 99 -7.94 -10.88 10.56
C ALA A 99 -7.44 -10.52 11.95
N ALA A 100 -6.32 -11.15 12.34
CA ALA A 100 -5.48 -10.61 13.39
C ALA A 100 -4.90 -9.27 12.91
N PHE A 101 -4.17 -8.58 13.78
CA PHE A 101 -3.55 -7.32 13.36
C PHE A 101 -2.66 -7.51 12.13
N PRO A 102 -2.76 -6.64 11.12
CA PRO A 102 -3.69 -5.51 11.02
C PRO A 102 -5.07 -5.94 10.52
N ALA A 103 -6.10 -5.23 10.98
CA ALA A 103 -7.46 -5.42 10.47
C ALA A 103 -7.79 -4.44 9.35
N ARG A 104 -7.03 -3.37 9.21
CA ARG A 104 -7.24 -2.36 8.15
C ARG A 104 -5.90 -1.94 7.57
N LEU A 105 -5.91 -1.73 6.25
CA LEU A 105 -4.84 -1.07 5.51
C LEU A 105 -5.41 0.23 4.98
N VAL A 106 -4.71 1.34 5.20
CA VAL A 106 -5.16 2.65 4.74
C VAL A 106 -4.10 3.23 3.83
N TYR A 107 -4.49 3.55 2.60
CA TYR A 107 -3.63 4.17 1.61
C TYR A 107 -4.11 5.58 1.36
N ARG A 108 -3.30 6.56 1.73
CA ARG A 108 -3.63 7.98 1.53
C ARG A 108 -2.76 8.55 0.42
N HIS A 109 -3.41 9.01 -0.63
CA HIS A 109 -2.75 9.71 -1.73
C HIS A 109 -2.63 11.18 -1.37
N GLY A 110 -1.45 11.58 -0.96
CA GLY A 110 -1.17 12.94 -0.55
C GLY A 110 -0.60 13.78 -1.67
N ALA A 111 -0.42 15.06 -1.39
CA ALA A 111 0.16 16.01 -2.34
C ALA A 111 1.66 15.77 -2.52
N GLU A 112 2.21 16.26 -3.63
CA GLU A 112 3.64 16.31 -3.90
C GLU A 112 4.36 14.96 -3.84
N GLY A 113 3.68 13.90 -4.32
CA GLY A 113 4.28 12.58 -4.39
C GLY A 113 4.33 11.83 -3.06
N TRP A 114 3.48 12.18 -2.11
CA TRP A 114 3.38 11.44 -0.86
C TRP A 114 2.34 10.32 -0.92
N LEU A 115 2.71 9.20 -0.34
CA LEU A 115 1.81 8.11 -0.03
C LEU A 115 1.97 7.83 1.46
N TYR A 116 0.88 7.87 2.19
CA TYR A 116 0.88 7.47 3.60
C TYR A 116 0.18 6.13 3.71
N GLU A 117 0.93 5.10 4.06
CA GLU A 117 0.36 3.79 4.35
C GLU A 117 0.19 3.65 5.84
N THR A 118 -0.98 3.20 6.26
CA THR A 118 -1.26 2.97 7.66
C THR A 118 -1.77 1.55 7.81
N ILE A 119 -1.24 0.84 8.80
CA ILE A 119 -1.83 -0.43 9.23
C ILE A 119 -2.42 -0.20 10.61
N GLU A 120 -3.64 -0.68 10.82
CA GLU A 120 -4.31 -0.45 12.08
C GLU A 120 -5.24 -1.60 12.46
N GLY A 121 -5.57 -1.70 13.73
CA GLY A 121 -6.46 -2.71 14.26
C GLY A 121 -6.17 -3.03 15.71
N PRO A 122 -6.97 -3.92 16.32
CA PRO A 122 -6.74 -4.34 17.69
C PRO A 122 -5.48 -5.20 17.79
N LEU A 123 -4.67 -4.90 18.79
CA LEU A 123 -3.47 -5.67 19.12
C LEU A 123 -3.32 -5.65 20.65
N ASN A 124 -3.32 -6.85 21.26
CA ASN A 124 -3.18 -6.98 22.73
C ASN A 124 -4.20 -6.14 23.51
N GLY A 125 -5.45 -6.11 23.03
CA GLY A 125 -6.54 -5.42 23.71
C GLY A 125 -6.63 -3.94 23.48
N SER A 126 -5.74 -3.36 22.67
CA SER A 126 -5.76 -1.94 22.32
C SER A 126 -5.81 -1.76 20.81
N ASP A 127 -6.40 -0.67 20.37
CA ASP A 127 -6.34 -0.30 18.95
C ASP A 127 -4.96 0.28 18.65
N LYS A 128 -4.28 -0.26 17.65
CA LYS A 128 -2.93 0.15 17.28
C LYS A 128 -2.90 0.68 15.85
N LYS A 129 -2.02 1.65 15.63
CA LYS A 129 -1.87 2.30 14.35
C LYS A 129 -0.39 2.54 14.06
N VAL A 130 0.07 2.11 12.89
CA VAL A 130 1.45 2.35 12.44
C VAL A 130 1.39 3.03 11.09
N ILE A 131 2.07 4.16 10.96
CA ILE A 131 2.08 4.97 9.74
C ILE A 131 3.45 4.88 9.08
N TYR A 132 3.45 4.59 7.78
CA TYR A 132 4.64 4.55 6.94
C TYR A 132 4.52 5.65 5.89
N PRO A 133 5.22 6.78 6.04
CA PRO A 133 5.24 7.81 5.00
C PRO A 133 6.22 7.43 3.90
N LEU A 134 5.74 7.46 2.66
CA LEU A 134 6.53 7.10 1.50
C LEU A 134 6.48 8.24 0.48
N ARG A 135 7.59 8.43 -0.23
CA ARG A 135 7.68 9.39 -1.33
C ARG A 135 7.87 8.67 -2.65
N ARG A 136 7.33 9.25 -3.70
CA ARG A 136 7.57 8.72 -5.05
C ARG A 136 9.03 8.92 -5.42
N VAL A 137 9.65 7.85 -5.91
CA VAL A 137 11.04 7.86 -6.35
C VAL A 137 11.14 7.28 -7.77
N ASP A 138 12.21 7.63 -8.45
CA ASP A 138 12.55 6.99 -9.72
C ASP A 138 12.91 5.53 -9.43
N CYS A 139 12.35 4.60 -10.20
CA CYS A 139 12.51 3.18 -9.92
C CYS A 139 13.95 2.69 -10.11
N GLU A 140 14.71 3.33 -10.98
CA GLU A 140 16.10 2.93 -11.24
C GLU A 140 17.07 3.61 -10.30
N THR A 141 16.93 4.92 -10.11
CA THR A 141 17.92 5.72 -9.36
C THR A 141 17.58 5.87 -7.89
N GLY A 142 16.30 5.75 -7.51
CA GLY A 142 15.84 6.04 -6.15
C GLY A 142 15.74 7.51 -5.82
N GLU A 143 15.96 8.39 -6.79
CA GLU A 143 15.84 9.82 -6.59
C GLU A 143 14.39 10.25 -6.46
N LEU A 144 14.13 11.28 -5.64
CA LEU A 144 12.79 11.79 -5.45
C LEU A 144 12.19 12.31 -6.75
N VAL A 145 10.92 11.96 -6.96
CA VAL A 145 10.10 12.50 -8.03
C VAL A 145 9.12 13.48 -7.39
N THR A 146 9.19 14.75 -7.78
CA THR A 146 8.47 15.84 -7.11
C THR A 146 7.07 16.10 -7.66
N LYS A 147 6.51 15.14 -8.35
CA LYS A 147 5.13 15.30 -8.86
C LYS A 147 4.22 14.21 -8.39
#